data_f775d9fd3ce73d7b1e9a2f56637ebf38
#
_entry.id   f775d9fd3ce73d7b1e9a2f56637ebf38
#
_cell.length_a   1.000
_cell.length_b   1.000
_cell.length_c   1.000
_cell.angle_alpha   90.00
_cell.angle_beta   90.00
_cell.angle_gamma   90.00
#
_symmetry.space_group_name_H-M   'P 1'
#
loop_
_entity.id
_entity.type
_entity.pdbx_description
1 polymer ?
#
loop_
_entity_poly.entity_id
_entity_poly.type
_entity_poly.pdbx_seq_one_letter_code
_entity_poly.pdbx_strand_id
1 'polypeptide(L)'
;MQLTRRQVLRGLGSLGGAALLAGLPGCGTPFADVRLRIATGGTAGEYFRLGRALAQVWQEQLRLTTQPAVLPTNGSPANVTLLTSGAAEVAVSQLDVAADRLAGSSSLRALAAVYNDALQIVVPAGSAIRVVEGLRGVRVSLGPENSGVAYVAQRVLAAAGLAGPDDIRASRLDLAGSVAALRAGDVDAFFWVGALPTRTVTDLAAAAPVRLLDLEPVLDVLRARYPVYAPGTVLAGTYGVADPVATLLVRNILLVGADLDADLVESLTAALFADQQRLADATQAARTVDARSAILTQPVPLHDGALRWFSKDAMA
;
A
#
# COMPACT_ATOMS: atom_id res chain seq x y z
N MET A 1 -52.24 21.79 -72.36
CA MET A 1 -52.73 22.43 -71.09
C MET A 1 -51.75 21.98 -69.98
N GLN A 2 -50.82 22.86 -69.66
CA GLN A 2 -49.74 22.56 -68.71
C GLN A 2 -50.24 22.82 -67.29
N LEU A 3 -50.19 21.79 -66.44
CA LEU A 3 -50.44 21.90 -65.00
C LEU A 3 -49.15 22.33 -64.27
N THR A 4 -49.23 23.48 -63.63
CA THR A 4 -48.10 24.11 -62.95
C THR A 4 -47.79 23.47 -61.62
N ARG A 5 -46.49 23.42 -61.31
CA ARG A 5 -45.81 22.84 -60.13
C ARG A 5 -46.27 23.31 -58.73
N ARG A 6 -47.35 24.11 -58.63
CA ARG A 6 -47.83 24.74 -57.36
C ARG A 6 -49.02 24.06 -56.69
N GLN A 7 -49.55 22.95 -57.23
CA GLN A 7 -50.74 22.29 -56.69
C GLN A 7 -50.50 20.89 -56.04
N VAL A 8 -49.26 20.44 -55.95
CA VAL A 8 -48.93 19.13 -55.34
C VAL A 8 -48.46 19.24 -53.88
N LEU A 9 -48.42 20.44 -53.30
CA LEU A 9 -47.89 20.66 -51.92
C LEU A 9 -48.97 21.01 -50.87
N ARG A 10 -50.20 20.56 -51.07
CA ARG A 10 -51.28 20.74 -50.06
C ARG A 10 -52.07 19.42 -49.89
N GLY A 11 -51.41 18.40 -49.24
CA GLY A 11 -52.15 17.17 -49.03
C GLY A 11 -51.35 16.10 -48.28
N LEU A 12 -50.43 16.44 -47.38
CA LEU A 12 -49.79 15.51 -46.51
C LEU A 12 -49.35 16.23 -45.21
N GLY A 13 -50.30 16.61 -44.47
CA GLY A 13 -50.09 17.22 -43.19
C GLY A 13 -51.04 16.60 -42.18
N SER A 14 -50.60 15.71 -41.38
CA SER A 14 -51.20 15.18 -40.15
C SER A 14 -51.27 13.66 -40.09
N LEU A 15 -50.13 13.04 -39.89
CA LEU A 15 -50.06 11.70 -39.23
C LEU A 15 -48.64 11.48 -38.70
N GLY A 16 -48.53 11.48 -37.38
CA GLY A 16 -47.50 10.70 -36.74
C GLY A 16 -46.18 11.38 -36.41
N GLY A 17 -46.20 12.51 -35.73
CA GLY A 17 -45.02 12.95 -34.95
C GLY A 17 -44.99 12.38 -33.53
N ALA A 18 -45.31 11.10 -33.34
CA ALA A 18 -44.97 10.35 -32.11
C ALA A 18 -43.62 9.70 -32.33
N ALA A 19 -42.61 10.52 -32.38
CA ALA A 19 -41.25 10.06 -32.49
C ALA A 19 -40.77 9.58 -31.18
N LEU A 20 -40.27 8.49 -31.20
CA LEU A 20 -38.90 8.00 -30.96
C LEU A 20 -37.99 9.03 -30.23
N LEU A 21 -38.37 9.42 -29.02
CA LEU A 21 -37.48 9.61 -27.91
C LEU A 21 -37.11 8.22 -27.41
N ALA A 22 -36.60 7.36 -28.34
CA ALA A 22 -35.82 6.19 -27.96
C ALA A 22 -34.65 6.74 -27.15
N GLY A 23 -34.66 6.40 -25.88
CA GLY A 23 -33.69 6.87 -24.91
C GLY A 23 -32.29 6.81 -25.46
N LEU A 24 -31.66 7.95 -25.57
CA LEU A 24 -30.21 8.00 -25.55
C LEU A 24 -29.81 7.23 -24.29
N PRO A 25 -28.97 6.18 -24.41
CA PRO A 25 -28.40 5.58 -23.22
C PRO A 25 -27.79 6.74 -22.46
N GLY A 26 -28.34 7.01 -21.28
CA GLY A 26 -27.86 8.08 -20.43
C GLY A 26 -26.36 7.90 -20.32
N CYS A 27 -25.59 8.95 -20.53
CA CYS A 27 -24.18 9.02 -20.19
C CYS A 27 -24.06 8.97 -18.65
N GLY A 28 -24.65 7.95 -18.03
CA GLY A 28 -24.42 7.58 -16.64
C GLY A 28 -23.01 7.01 -16.56
N THR A 29 -22.21 7.56 -15.70
CA THR A 29 -20.90 6.98 -15.37
C THR A 29 -21.17 5.61 -14.75
N PRO A 30 -20.58 4.51 -15.27
CA PRO A 30 -20.95 3.15 -14.87
C PRO A 30 -20.74 2.89 -13.36
N PHE A 31 -19.92 3.71 -12.69
CA PHE A 31 -19.55 3.53 -11.28
C PHE A 31 -20.05 4.64 -10.35
N ALA A 32 -20.93 5.55 -10.80
CA ALA A 32 -21.33 6.72 -10.02
C ALA A 32 -21.80 6.39 -8.59
N ASP A 33 -22.55 5.31 -8.42
CA ASP A 33 -23.13 4.90 -7.14
C ASP A 33 -22.26 3.90 -6.35
N VAL A 34 -21.09 3.52 -6.88
CA VAL A 34 -20.16 2.63 -6.19
C VAL A 34 -19.62 3.31 -4.94
N ARG A 35 -19.65 2.60 -3.82
CA ARG A 35 -19.07 3.05 -2.55
C ARG A 35 -17.86 2.20 -2.22
N LEU A 36 -16.73 2.85 -2.02
CA LEU A 36 -15.46 2.21 -1.70
C LEU A 36 -15.00 2.60 -0.30
N ARG A 37 -14.44 1.63 0.41
CA ARG A 37 -13.73 1.81 1.68
C ARG A 37 -12.30 1.31 1.48
N ILE A 38 -11.33 2.14 1.83
CA ILE A 38 -9.90 1.86 1.66
C ILE A 38 -9.29 1.66 3.05
N ALA A 39 -8.95 0.44 3.41
CA ALA A 39 -8.23 0.14 4.65
C ALA A 39 -6.76 0.54 4.52
N THR A 40 -6.26 1.34 5.47
CA THR A 40 -4.95 1.98 5.39
C THR A 40 -4.12 1.74 6.67
N GLY A 41 -3.39 2.71 7.17
CA GLY A 41 -2.65 2.69 8.43
C GLY A 41 -3.05 3.83 9.34
N GLY A 42 -2.27 4.07 10.37
CA GLY A 42 -2.46 5.22 11.25
C GLY A 42 -2.41 6.53 10.48
N THR A 43 -3.16 7.54 10.94
CA THR A 43 -3.40 8.82 10.23
C THR A 43 -2.15 9.63 9.90
N ALA A 44 -1.05 9.41 10.62
CA ALA A 44 0.26 10.00 10.33
C ALA A 44 1.12 9.18 9.33
N GLY A 45 0.67 7.96 8.94
CA GLY A 45 1.44 7.01 8.14
C GLY A 45 1.29 7.19 6.62
N GLU A 46 2.20 6.54 5.87
CA GLU A 46 2.21 6.57 4.40
C GLU A 46 0.95 5.92 3.79
N TYR A 47 0.46 4.82 4.35
CA TYR A 47 -0.76 4.16 3.88
C TYR A 47 -1.97 5.10 3.92
N PHE A 48 -2.09 5.89 5.00
CA PHE A 48 -3.21 6.82 5.12
C PHE A 48 -3.11 7.99 4.12
N ARG A 49 -1.90 8.53 3.93
CA ARG A 49 -1.65 9.58 2.92
C ARG A 49 -1.95 9.07 1.51
N LEU A 50 -1.43 7.89 1.16
CA LEU A 50 -1.71 7.24 -0.13
C LEU A 50 -3.21 6.99 -0.31
N GLY A 51 -3.88 6.41 0.70
CA GLY A 51 -5.31 6.15 0.64
C GLY A 51 -6.15 7.40 0.42
N ARG A 52 -5.79 8.52 1.05
CA ARG A 52 -6.47 9.81 0.81
C ARG A 52 -6.27 10.32 -0.62
N ALA A 53 -5.07 10.22 -1.15
CA ALA A 53 -4.79 10.62 -2.53
C ALA A 53 -5.54 9.72 -3.52
N LEU A 54 -5.53 8.40 -3.32
CA LEU A 54 -6.30 7.46 -4.13
C LEU A 54 -7.80 7.75 -4.07
N ALA A 55 -8.34 8.05 -2.89
CA ALA A 55 -9.76 8.38 -2.73
C ALA A 55 -10.17 9.60 -3.58
N GLN A 56 -9.32 10.62 -3.65
CA GLN A 56 -9.54 11.80 -4.49
C GLN A 56 -9.44 11.46 -5.98
N VAL A 57 -8.35 10.79 -6.38
CA VAL A 57 -8.12 10.39 -7.79
C VAL A 57 -9.25 9.48 -8.28
N TRP A 58 -9.64 8.47 -7.51
CA TRP A 58 -10.71 7.57 -7.88
C TRP A 58 -12.08 8.25 -7.94
N GLN A 59 -12.38 9.15 -7.01
CA GLN A 59 -13.61 9.94 -7.06
C GLN A 59 -13.72 10.72 -8.37
N GLU A 60 -12.65 11.43 -8.74
CA GLU A 60 -12.62 12.28 -9.94
C GLU A 60 -12.63 11.46 -11.23
N GLN A 61 -11.71 10.48 -11.35
CA GLN A 61 -11.53 9.70 -12.58
C GLN A 61 -12.71 8.78 -12.89
N LEU A 62 -13.30 8.16 -11.86
CA LEU A 62 -14.47 7.29 -12.01
C LEU A 62 -15.80 8.05 -11.86
N ARG A 63 -15.74 9.35 -11.54
CA ARG A 63 -16.91 10.21 -11.28
C ARG A 63 -17.85 9.65 -10.22
N LEU A 64 -17.27 9.15 -9.11
CA LEU A 64 -18.05 8.60 -8.01
C LEU A 64 -18.84 9.72 -7.33
N THR A 65 -20.11 9.46 -7.06
CA THR A 65 -21.00 10.40 -6.33
C THR A 65 -20.49 10.62 -4.89
N THR A 66 -19.90 9.56 -4.30
CA THR A 66 -19.36 9.61 -2.93
C THR A 66 -17.87 9.34 -2.97
N GLN A 67 -17.08 10.19 -2.30
CA GLN A 67 -15.65 9.94 -2.15
C GLN A 67 -15.40 8.64 -1.37
N PRO A 68 -14.46 7.78 -1.81
CA PRO A 68 -14.05 6.61 -1.05
C PRO A 68 -13.68 6.93 0.39
N ALA A 69 -14.21 6.16 1.34
CA ALA A 69 -13.90 6.32 2.76
C ALA A 69 -12.52 5.74 3.06
N VAL A 70 -11.67 6.51 3.72
CA VAL A 70 -10.33 6.06 4.12
C VAL A 70 -10.37 5.64 5.59
N LEU A 71 -10.14 4.35 5.84
CA LEU A 71 -10.23 3.73 7.16
C LEU A 71 -8.84 3.66 7.81
N PRO A 72 -8.60 4.39 8.90
CA PRO A 72 -7.35 4.24 9.65
C PRO A 72 -7.36 2.91 10.43
N THR A 73 -6.21 2.22 10.45
CA THR A 73 -6.02 0.95 11.17
C THR A 73 -4.61 0.84 11.76
N ASN A 74 -4.30 -0.31 12.35
CA ASN A 74 -2.95 -0.64 12.81
C ASN A 74 -2.03 -1.14 11.68
N GLY A 75 -2.50 -1.23 10.42
CA GLY A 75 -1.70 -1.63 9.25
C GLY A 75 -2.11 -2.97 8.65
N SER A 76 -1.17 -3.61 7.96
CA SER A 76 -1.43 -4.70 7.01
C SER A 76 -2.29 -5.85 7.53
N PRO A 77 -2.05 -6.46 8.72
CA PRO A 77 -2.90 -7.55 9.21
C PRO A 77 -4.36 -7.13 9.43
N ALA A 78 -4.58 -5.93 9.99
CA ALA A 78 -5.91 -5.38 10.21
C ALA A 78 -6.60 -5.07 8.86
N ASN A 79 -5.86 -4.54 7.89
CA ASN A 79 -6.37 -4.21 6.56
C ASN A 79 -6.84 -5.46 5.81
N VAL A 80 -6.03 -6.52 5.83
CA VAL A 80 -6.41 -7.80 5.20
C VAL A 80 -7.65 -8.39 5.88
N THR A 81 -7.78 -8.25 7.21
CA THR A 81 -8.98 -8.69 7.93
C THR A 81 -10.21 -7.91 7.49
N LEU A 82 -10.13 -6.56 7.36
CA LEU A 82 -11.25 -5.75 6.89
C LEU A 82 -11.64 -6.12 5.45
N LEU A 83 -10.66 -6.35 4.58
CA LEU A 83 -10.92 -6.78 3.20
C LEU A 83 -11.62 -8.15 3.14
N THR A 84 -11.09 -9.15 3.84
CA THR A 84 -11.64 -10.50 3.81
C THR A 84 -13.01 -10.65 4.50
N SER A 85 -13.34 -9.73 5.40
CA SER A 85 -14.67 -9.67 6.04
C SER A 85 -15.68 -8.83 5.25
N GLY A 86 -15.29 -8.20 4.12
CA GLY A 86 -16.15 -7.30 3.36
C GLY A 86 -16.39 -5.96 4.05
N ALA A 87 -15.58 -5.60 5.07
CA ALA A 87 -15.63 -4.30 5.72
C ALA A 87 -14.84 -3.22 4.98
N ALA A 88 -14.03 -3.61 3.99
CA ALA A 88 -13.36 -2.72 3.03
C ALA A 88 -13.34 -3.39 1.65
N GLU A 89 -13.37 -2.59 0.58
CA GLU A 89 -13.26 -3.04 -0.81
C GLU A 89 -11.82 -3.04 -1.30
N VAL A 90 -11.00 -2.15 -0.72
CA VAL A 90 -9.57 -2.02 -1.05
C VAL A 90 -8.76 -1.99 0.24
N ALA A 91 -7.59 -2.59 0.22
CA ALA A 91 -6.66 -2.55 1.35
C ALA A 91 -5.23 -2.28 0.89
N VAL A 92 -4.51 -1.44 1.63
CA VAL A 92 -3.04 -1.33 1.49
C VAL A 92 -2.40 -2.36 2.40
N SER A 93 -1.51 -3.19 1.89
CA SER A 93 -0.87 -4.24 2.69
C SER A 93 0.57 -4.48 2.26
N GLN A 94 1.38 -4.90 3.21
CA GLN A 94 2.65 -5.56 2.92
C GLN A 94 2.39 -6.88 2.22
N LEU A 95 3.22 -7.20 1.23
CA LEU A 95 3.10 -8.42 0.43
C LEU A 95 3.26 -9.68 1.27
N ASP A 96 4.12 -9.68 2.27
CA ASP A 96 4.37 -10.81 3.15
C ASP A 96 3.14 -11.19 3.98
N VAL A 97 2.42 -10.19 4.51
CA VAL A 97 1.16 -10.40 5.24
C VAL A 97 0.07 -10.96 4.32
N ALA A 98 -0.03 -10.39 3.11
CA ALA A 98 -1.00 -10.84 2.11
C ALA A 98 -0.70 -12.27 1.63
N ALA A 99 0.57 -12.61 1.41
CA ALA A 99 1.04 -13.93 0.99
C ALA A 99 0.68 -15.03 2.01
N ASP A 100 0.91 -14.77 3.30
CA ASP A 100 0.56 -15.74 4.34
C ASP A 100 -0.97 -15.93 4.46
N ARG A 101 -1.72 -14.85 4.28
CA ARG A 101 -3.20 -14.93 4.29
C ARG A 101 -3.75 -15.65 3.07
N LEU A 102 -3.10 -15.52 1.91
CA LEU A 102 -3.49 -16.20 0.69
C LEU A 102 -3.42 -17.74 0.86
N ALA A 103 -2.46 -18.26 1.63
CA ALA A 103 -2.35 -19.69 1.92
C ALA A 103 -3.60 -20.27 2.61
N GLY A 104 -4.40 -19.44 3.30
CA GLY A 104 -5.66 -19.81 3.95
C GLY A 104 -6.93 -19.32 3.24
N SER A 105 -6.82 -18.54 2.16
CA SER A 105 -7.97 -17.94 1.46
C SER A 105 -7.63 -17.58 0.02
N SER A 106 -8.34 -18.16 -0.93
CA SER A 106 -8.19 -17.84 -2.37
C SER A 106 -8.85 -16.53 -2.80
N SER A 107 -9.47 -15.78 -1.87
CA SER A 107 -10.27 -14.59 -2.18
C SER A 107 -9.47 -13.30 -2.37
N LEU A 108 -8.17 -13.28 -2.05
CA LEU A 108 -7.34 -12.09 -2.20
C LEU A 108 -6.77 -11.97 -3.62
N ARG A 109 -6.81 -10.75 -4.15
CA ARG A 109 -6.17 -10.37 -5.42
C ARG A 109 -5.44 -9.06 -5.23
N ALA A 110 -4.36 -8.89 -5.99
CA ALA A 110 -3.67 -7.61 -6.05
C ALA A 110 -4.25 -6.74 -7.17
N LEU A 111 -4.42 -5.47 -6.88
CA LEU A 111 -4.64 -4.45 -7.88
C LEU A 111 -3.29 -4.02 -8.50
N ALA A 112 -2.32 -3.73 -7.65
CA ALA A 112 -0.97 -3.32 -8.05
C ALA A 112 0.01 -3.42 -6.88
N ALA A 113 1.30 -3.63 -7.15
CA ALA A 113 2.37 -3.24 -6.24
C ALA A 113 2.59 -1.73 -6.33
N VAL A 114 2.87 -1.09 -5.19
CA VAL A 114 2.94 0.39 -5.14
C VAL A 114 4.33 0.90 -4.77
N TYR A 115 4.93 0.45 -3.68
CA TYR A 115 6.27 0.86 -3.27
C TYR A 115 6.89 -0.14 -2.30
N ASN A 116 8.18 0.05 -2.00
CA ASN A 116 8.87 -0.73 -0.98
C ASN A 116 9.15 0.13 0.24
N ASP A 117 8.86 -0.41 1.41
CA ASP A 117 9.37 0.07 2.68
C ASP A 117 10.69 -0.63 3.03
N ALA A 118 11.51 0.02 3.84
CA ALA A 118 12.71 -0.58 4.38
C ALA A 118 12.55 -0.87 5.88
N LEU A 119 13.03 -2.02 6.31
CA LEU A 119 13.14 -2.32 7.73
C LEU A 119 14.29 -1.50 8.33
N GLN A 120 14.05 -0.90 9.47
CA GLN A 120 14.99 -0.09 10.23
C GLN A 120 14.99 -0.59 11.67
N ILE A 121 16.11 -1.10 12.15
CA ILE A 121 16.29 -1.43 13.57
C ILE A 121 17.21 -0.38 14.16
N VAL A 122 16.62 0.53 14.91
CA VAL A 122 17.28 1.73 15.40
C VAL A 122 17.77 1.53 16.84
N VAL A 123 19.03 1.86 17.07
CA VAL A 123 19.67 1.88 18.39
C VAL A 123 20.40 3.21 18.61
N PRO A 124 20.67 3.67 19.85
CA PRO A 124 21.57 4.80 20.09
C PRO A 124 22.95 4.51 19.47
N ALA A 125 23.62 5.54 18.93
CA ALA A 125 24.95 5.36 18.28
C ALA A 125 25.99 4.76 19.24
N GLY A 126 25.95 5.11 20.53
CA GLY A 126 26.81 4.57 21.58
C GLY A 126 26.43 3.17 22.10
N SER A 127 25.32 2.57 21.62
CA SER A 127 24.91 1.23 22.06
C SER A 127 25.96 0.18 21.76
N ALA A 128 26.11 -0.83 22.63
CA ALA A 128 26.94 -2.00 22.38
C ALA A 128 26.33 -2.98 21.39
N ILE A 129 25.03 -2.84 21.10
CA ILE A 129 24.30 -3.71 20.16
C ILE A 129 24.75 -3.38 18.73
N ARG A 130 25.28 -4.36 17.99
CA ARG A 130 25.81 -4.19 16.63
C ARG A 130 25.06 -4.98 15.57
N VAL A 131 24.51 -6.13 15.97
CA VAL A 131 23.80 -7.09 15.11
C VAL A 131 22.49 -7.51 15.78
N VAL A 132 21.59 -8.14 15.02
CA VAL A 132 20.26 -8.53 15.51
C VAL A 132 20.36 -9.51 16.68
N GLU A 133 21.30 -10.43 16.69
CA GLU A 133 21.52 -11.40 17.77
C GLU A 133 21.86 -10.72 19.11
N GLY A 134 22.47 -9.53 19.06
CA GLY A 134 22.77 -8.71 20.21
C GLY A 134 21.53 -8.11 20.91
N LEU A 135 20.33 -8.33 20.36
CA LEU A 135 19.05 -7.94 21.00
C LEU A 135 18.63 -8.92 22.13
N ARG A 136 19.36 -10.03 22.33
CA ARG A 136 19.04 -10.98 23.42
C ARG A 136 19.05 -10.33 24.79
N GLY A 137 17.93 -10.47 25.52
CA GLY A 137 17.74 -9.88 26.84
C GLY A 137 17.47 -8.36 26.86
N VAL A 138 17.44 -7.71 25.68
CA VAL A 138 17.33 -6.26 25.49
C VAL A 138 15.88 -5.81 25.47
N ARG A 139 15.60 -4.56 25.90
CA ARG A 139 14.27 -3.93 25.80
C ARG A 139 14.07 -3.41 24.38
N VAL A 140 13.09 -3.98 23.66
CA VAL A 140 12.90 -3.71 22.22
C VAL A 140 11.44 -3.35 21.94
N SER A 141 11.20 -2.24 21.26
CA SER A 141 9.88 -1.96 20.69
C SER A 141 9.74 -2.60 19.31
N LEU A 142 8.73 -3.46 19.18
CA LEU A 142 8.45 -4.23 17.96
C LEU A 142 7.33 -3.63 17.10
N GLY A 143 6.92 -2.39 17.39
CA GLY A 143 5.73 -1.79 16.74
C GLY A 143 4.42 -2.21 17.41
N PRO A 144 3.29 -1.56 17.07
CA PRO A 144 1.98 -1.88 17.60
C PRO A 144 1.60 -3.35 17.37
N GLU A 145 0.79 -3.88 18.27
CA GLU A 145 0.24 -5.21 18.08
C GLU A 145 -0.59 -5.28 16.78
N ASN A 146 -0.52 -6.40 16.10
CA ASN A 146 -1.19 -6.60 14.80
C ASN A 146 -0.81 -5.55 13.73
N SER A 147 0.42 -5.01 13.78
CA SER A 147 0.97 -4.13 12.74
C SER A 147 1.91 -4.90 11.80
N GLY A 148 2.13 -4.35 10.61
CA GLY A 148 3.13 -4.87 9.68
C GLY A 148 4.56 -4.82 10.24
N VAL A 149 4.88 -3.82 11.10
CA VAL A 149 6.18 -3.74 11.79
C VAL A 149 6.37 -4.93 12.71
N ALA A 150 5.38 -5.24 13.56
CA ALA A 150 5.45 -6.38 14.47
C ALA A 150 5.57 -7.71 13.72
N TYR A 151 4.92 -7.80 12.56
CA TYR A 151 4.97 -8.98 11.70
C TYR A 151 6.36 -9.25 11.14
N VAL A 152 7.01 -8.24 10.57
CA VAL A 152 8.38 -8.33 10.07
C VAL A 152 9.38 -8.53 11.21
N ALA A 153 9.22 -7.82 12.34
CA ALA A 153 10.11 -7.93 13.49
C ALA A 153 10.18 -9.37 14.03
N GLN A 154 9.03 -10.06 14.15
CA GLN A 154 8.99 -11.45 14.60
C GLN A 154 9.77 -12.38 13.67
N ARG A 155 9.70 -12.17 12.36
CA ARG A 155 10.44 -12.97 11.36
C ARG A 155 11.94 -12.74 11.44
N VAL A 156 12.35 -11.49 11.60
CA VAL A 156 13.77 -11.12 11.74
C VAL A 156 14.34 -11.69 13.03
N LEU A 157 13.64 -11.56 14.15
CA LEU A 157 14.06 -12.15 15.42
C LEU A 157 14.14 -13.67 15.33
N ALA A 158 13.18 -14.32 14.67
CA ALA A 158 13.22 -15.77 14.48
C ALA A 158 14.42 -16.20 13.61
N ALA A 159 14.78 -15.43 12.58
CA ALA A 159 15.96 -15.69 11.75
C ALA A 159 17.28 -15.52 12.53
N ALA A 160 17.28 -14.62 13.53
CA ALA A 160 18.41 -14.40 14.45
C ALA A 160 18.42 -15.36 15.67
N GLY A 161 17.52 -16.36 15.72
CA GLY A 161 17.42 -17.28 16.85
C GLY A 161 16.87 -16.66 18.13
N LEU A 162 16.03 -15.62 17.99
CA LEU A 162 15.40 -14.86 19.09
C LEU A 162 13.87 -15.00 19.10
N ALA A 163 13.37 -16.23 18.84
CA ALA A 163 11.94 -16.51 18.77
C ALA A 163 11.30 -16.91 20.11
N GLY A 164 12.10 -17.14 21.13
CA GLY A 164 11.61 -17.49 22.48
C GLY A 164 10.94 -16.31 23.18
N PRO A 165 9.96 -16.57 24.07
CA PRO A 165 9.22 -15.51 24.77
C PRO A 165 10.10 -14.63 25.66
N ASP A 166 11.20 -15.18 26.16
CA ASP A 166 12.15 -14.51 27.05
C ASP A 166 13.42 -14.04 26.34
N ASP A 167 13.53 -14.25 25.02
CA ASP A 167 14.72 -13.86 24.27
C ASP A 167 14.92 -12.34 24.25
N ILE A 168 13.86 -11.58 24.29
CA ILE A 168 13.86 -10.10 24.35
C ILE A 168 12.79 -9.60 25.35
N ARG A 169 12.95 -8.36 25.82
CA ARG A 169 11.91 -7.66 26.59
C ARG A 169 11.10 -6.78 25.64
N ALA A 170 10.07 -7.38 25.03
CA ALA A 170 9.28 -6.74 23.99
C ALA A 170 8.30 -5.70 24.53
N SER A 171 8.19 -4.56 23.84
CA SER A 171 7.12 -3.58 23.98
C SER A 171 6.39 -3.36 22.64
N ARG A 172 5.18 -2.80 22.68
CA ARG A 172 4.27 -2.66 21.51
C ARG A 172 3.90 -1.19 21.30
N LEU A 173 4.89 -0.37 20.96
CA LEU A 173 4.74 1.07 20.79
C LEU A 173 4.63 1.41 19.31
N ASP A 174 3.89 2.46 18.98
CA ASP A 174 3.96 3.08 17.65
C ASP A 174 5.32 3.79 17.45
N LEU A 175 5.56 4.37 16.28
CA LEU A 175 6.83 5.02 15.97
C LEU A 175 7.13 6.18 16.93
N ALA A 176 6.13 7.02 17.21
CA ALA A 176 6.32 8.17 18.09
C ALA A 176 6.63 7.74 19.53
N GLY A 177 5.89 6.75 20.04
CA GLY A 177 6.12 6.14 21.35
C GLY A 177 7.48 5.42 21.41
N SER A 178 7.89 4.72 20.36
CA SER A 178 9.20 4.05 20.26
C SER A 178 10.35 5.05 20.32
N VAL A 179 10.24 6.17 19.60
CA VAL A 179 11.23 7.27 19.63
C VAL A 179 11.29 7.91 21.01
N ALA A 180 10.14 8.18 21.63
CA ALA A 180 10.09 8.76 22.98
C ALA A 180 10.73 7.81 24.01
N ALA A 181 10.40 6.52 23.96
CA ALA A 181 10.94 5.49 24.85
C ALA A 181 12.45 5.29 24.66
N LEU A 182 12.97 5.33 23.42
CA LEU A 182 14.40 5.26 23.14
C LEU A 182 15.15 6.46 23.77
N ARG A 183 14.58 7.67 23.63
CA ARG A 183 15.16 8.89 24.21
C ARG A 183 15.14 8.89 25.73
N ALA A 184 14.11 8.34 26.32
CA ALA A 184 13.98 8.20 27.77
C ALA A 184 14.86 7.08 28.36
N GLY A 185 15.38 6.19 27.48
CA GLY A 185 16.10 4.98 27.90
C GLY A 185 15.18 3.87 28.43
N ASP A 186 13.88 3.90 28.09
CA ASP A 186 12.90 2.86 28.45
C ASP A 186 13.01 1.65 27.51
N VAL A 187 13.46 1.86 26.25
CA VAL A 187 13.85 0.81 25.30
C VAL A 187 15.27 1.06 24.82
N ASP A 188 15.95 -0.01 24.42
CA ASP A 188 17.33 0.02 23.93
C ASP A 188 17.41 -0.06 22.41
N ALA A 189 16.31 -0.53 21.77
CA ALA A 189 16.14 -0.61 20.33
C ALA A 189 14.66 -0.51 19.95
N PHE A 190 14.40 -0.13 18.71
CA PHE A 190 13.06 -0.29 18.12
C PHE A 190 13.12 -0.71 16.66
N PHE A 191 12.11 -1.46 16.24
CA PHE A 191 11.84 -1.83 14.85
C PHE A 191 10.91 -0.80 14.21
N TRP A 192 11.20 -0.48 12.96
CA TRP A 192 10.35 0.31 12.10
C TRP A 192 10.41 -0.20 10.67
N VAL A 193 9.25 -0.25 10.00
CA VAL A 193 9.15 -0.54 8.57
C VAL A 193 8.49 0.67 7.91
N GLY A 194 9.20 1.32 7.01
CA GLY A 194 8.71 2.53 6.36
C GLY A 194 9.68 3.06 5.30
N ALA A 195 9.26 4.16 4.66
CA ALA A 195 10.07 4.82 3.63
C ALA A 195 11.41 5.33 4.19
N LEU A 196 12.43 5.38 3.34
CA LEU A 196 13.73 5.97 3.65
C LEU A 196 13.89 7.33 2.93
N PRO A 197 14.28 8.39 3.65
CA PRO A 197 14.32 8.49 5.11
C PRO A 197 12.92 8.63 5.73
N THR A 198 12.70 8.05 6.90
CA THR A 198 11.51 8.30 7.72
C THR A 198 11.70 9.58 8.53
N ARG A 199 10.83 10.58 8.36
CA ARG A 199 10.97 11.89 8.99
C ARG A 199 11.17 11.82 10.51
N THR A 200 10.34 11.05 11.22
CA THR A 200 10.44 10.91 12.68
C THR A 200 11.79 10.34 13.12
N VAL A 201 12.39 9.43 12.34
CA VAL A 201 13.73 8.91 12.59
C VAL A 201 14.80 9.95 12.26
N THR A 202 14.60 10.77 11.20
CA THR A 202 15.48 11.89 10.89
C THR A 202 15.50 12.91 12.02
N ASP A 203 14.33 13.28 12.54
CA ASP A 203 14.20 14.24 13.65
C ASP A 203 14.85 13.69 14.93
N LEU A 204 14.72 12.37 15.19
CA LEU A 204 15.42 11.69 16.28
C LEU A 204 16.95 11.77 16.09
N ALA A 205 17.46 11.41 14.91
CA ALA A 205 18.89 11.39 14.60
C ALA A 205 19.54 12.78 14.72
N ALA A 206 18.79 13.84 14.35
CA ALA A 206 19.23 15.24 14.53
C ALA A 206 19.31 15.65 16.00
N ALA A 207 18.47 15.09 16.87
CA ALA A 207 18.45 15.40 18.31
C ALA A 207 19.41 14.51 19.12
N ALA A 208 19.60 13.26 18.71
CA ALA A 208 20.49 12.29 19.35
C ALA A 208 21.03 11.30 18.29
N PRO A 209 22.35 11.13 18.18
CA PRO A 209 22.93 10.21 17.21
C PRO A 209 22.40 8.79 17.37
N VAL A 210 22.00 8.20 16.24
CA VAL A 210 21.49 6.82 16.17
C VAL A 210 22.36 5.98 15.23
N ARG A 211 22.21 4.68 15.31
CA ARG A 211 22.72 3.69 14.37
C ARG A 211 21.62 2.75 13.96
N LEU A 212 21.67 2.27 12.74
CA LEU A 212 20.87 1.15 12.27
C LEU A 212 21.66 -0.15 12.45
N LEU A 213 20.99 -1.23 12.84
CA LEU A 213 21.60 -2.54 12.85
C LEU A 213 21.68 -3.09 11.43
N ASP A 214 22.84 -3.67 11.10
CA ASP A 214 23.05 -4.33 9.82
C ASP A 214 22.34 -5.68 9.79
N LEU A 215 21.58 -5.94 8.73
CA LEU A 215 20.82 -7.18 8.55
C LEU A 215 21.54 -8.24 7.73
N GLU A 216 22.71 -7.94 7.16
CA GLU A 216 23.48 -8.88 6.32
C GLU A 216 23.54 -10.29 6.92
N PRO A 217 23.83 -10.48 8.24
CA PRO A 217 23.95 -11.82 8.84
C PRO A 217 22.65 -12.65 8.78
N VAL A 218 21.47 -12.01 8.70
CA VAL A 218 20.17 -12.70 8.73
C VAL A 218 19.44 -12.69 7.39
N LEU A 219 19.91 -11.92 6.39
CA LEU A 219 19.22 -11.74 5.12
C LEU A 219 19.02 -13.05 4.35
N ASP A 220 20.04 -13.90 4.26
CA ASP A 220 19.96 -15.15 3.52
C ASP A 220 18.94 -16.10 4.15
N VAL A 221 18.92 -16.22 5.48
CA VAL A 221 17.93 -17.04 6.20
C VAL A 221 16.52 -16.50 5.99
N LEU A 222 16.34 -15.17 6.06
CA LEU A 222 15.05 -14.52 5.83
C LEU A 222 14.54 -14.76 4.41
N ARG A 223 15.39 -14.57 3.40
CA ARG A 223 15.01 -14.71 2.00
C ARG A 223 14.75 -16.17 1.60
N ALA A 224 15.53 -17.11 2.13
CA ALA A 224 15.28 -18.53 1.91
C ALA A 224 13.92 -18.97 2.47
N ARG A 225 13.52 -18.41 3.63
CA ARG A 225 12.25 -18.76 4.27
C ARG A 225 11.08 -17.93 3.75
N TYR A 226 11.32 -16.67 3.35
CA TYR A 226 10.32 -15.71 2.91
C TYR A 226 10.77 -15.03 1.60
N PRO A 227 10.57 -15.67 0.45
CA PRO A 227 11.05 -15.16 -0.86
C PRO A 227 10.42 -13.83 -1.29
N VAL A 228 9.38 -13.38 -0.60
CA VAL A 228 8.73 -12.08 -0.85
C VAL A 228 9.57 -10.88 -0.44
N TYR A 229 10.60 -11.10 0.38
CA TYR A 229 11.52 -10.06 0.80
C TYR A 229 12.66 -9.86 -0.21
N ALA A 230 13.07 -8.61 -0.38
CA ALA A 230 14.22 -8.25 -1.19
C ALA A 230 15.32 -7.62 -0.31
N PRO A 231 16.60 -7.83 -0.65
CA PRO A 231 17.68 -7.09 0.00
C PRO A 231 17.61 -5.62 -0.38
N GLY A 232 17.99 -4.76 0.54
CA GLY A 232 18.06 -3.32 0.35
C GLY A 232 19.29 -2.74 1.05
N THR A 233 19.53 -1.46 0.80
CA THR A 233 20.65 -0.74 1.41
C THR A 233 20.16 0.64 1.88
N VAL A 234 20.40 0.96 3.14
CA VAL A 234 20.30 2.32 3.64
C VAL A 234 21.62 3.01 3.27
N LEU A 235 21.54 4.07 2.48
CA LEU A 235 22.73 4.78 1.99
C LEU A 235 23.42 5.54 3.11
N ALA A 236 24.75 5.66 3.00
CA ALA A 236 25.53 6.53 3.87
C ALA A 236 24.96 7.97 3.87
N GLY A 237 25.01 8.62 5.02
CA GLY A 237 24.40 9.93 5.26
C GLY A 237 22.94 9.89 5.68
N THR A 238 22.18 8.81 5.38
CA THR A 238 20.82 8.65 5.91
C THR A 238 20.86 8.55 7.43
N TYR A 239 20.17 9.43 8.13
CA TYR A 239 20.20 9.57 9.61
C TYR A 239 21.60 9.79 10.21
N GLY A 240 22.56 10.25 9.38
CA GLY A 240 23.96 10.46 9.82
C GLY A 240 24.81 9.19 9.94
N VAL A 241 24.33 8.03 9.41
CA VAL A 241 25.15 6.80 9.39
C VAL A 241 26.34 6.99 8.45
N ALA A 242 27.55 6.57 8.88
CA ALA A 242 28.77 6.79 8.14
C ALA A 242 28.88 5.88 6.90
N ASP A 243 28.53 4.62 7.06
CA ASP A 243 28.63 3.57 6.05
C ASP A 243 27.25 3.08 5.60
N PRO A 244 27.11 2.53 4.38
CA PRO A 244 25.88 1.88 3.97
C PRO A 244 25.53 0.71 4.91
N VAL A 245 24.24 0.52 5.18
CA VAL A 245 23.73 -0.52 6.06
C VAL A 245 22.81 -1.45 5.27
N ALA A 246 23.06 -2.74 5.29
CA ALA A 246 22.19 -3.74 4.66
C ALA A 246 20.86 -3.80 5.39
N THR A 247 19.78 -3.84 4.63
CA THR A 247 18.42 -3.91 5.15
C THR A 247 17.51 -4.79 4.32
N LEU A 248 16.29 -4.95 4.77
CA LEU A 248 15.23 -5.72 4.13
C LEU A 248 14.22 -4.77 3.50
N LEU A 249 13.89 -4.98 2.23
CA LEU A 249 12.80 -4.30 1.57
C LEU A 249 11.51 -5.12 1.66
N VAL A 250 10.46 -4.46 2.08
CA VAL A 250 9.11 -5.00 2.24
C VAL A 250 8.20 -4.33 1.21
N ARG A 251 7.73 -5.11 0.24
CA ARG A 251 6.85 -4.59 -0.81
C ARG A 251 5.46 -4.31 -0.27
N ASN A 252 4.88 -3.19 -0.67
CA ASN A 252 3.50 -2.81 -0.40
C ASN A 252 2.66 -2.97 -1.66
N ILE A 253 1.44 -3.48 -1.49
CA ILE A 253 0.49 -3.74 -2.56
C ILE A 253 -0.89 -3.19 -2.22
N LEU A 254 -1.66 -2.87 -3.24
CA LEU A 254 -3.09 -2.64 -3.14
C LEU A 254 -3.80 -3.98 -3.35
N LEU A 255 -4.67 -4.35 -2.43
CA LEU A 255 -5.46 -5.57 -2.44
C LEU A 255 -6.93 -5.27 -2.68
N VAL A 256 -7.60 -6.20 -3.33
CA VAL A 256 -9.05 -6.25 -3.53
C VAL A 256 -9.56 -7.67 -3.33
N GLY A 257 -10.86 -7.86 -3.16
CA GLY A 257 -11.50 -9.18 -3.21
C GLY A 257 -11.48 -9.74 -4.64
N ALA A 258 -11.41 -11.06 -4.78
CA ALA A 258 -11.46 -11.74 -6.07
C ALA A 258 -12.83 -11.59 -6.77
N ASP A 259 -13.86 -11.28 -6.01
CA ASP A 259 -15.25 -11.08 -6.43
C ASP A 259 -15.60 -9.63 -6.75
N LEU A 260 -14.66 -8.69 -6.58
CA LEU A 260 -14.89 -7.30 -6.96
C LEU A 260 -15.05 -7.21 -8.48
N ASP A 261 -15.96 -6.36 -8.94
CA ASP A 261 -16.25 -6.20 -10.36
C ASP A 261 -14.99 -5.89 -11.18
N ALA A 262 -14.75 -6.67 -12.25
CA ALA A 262 -13.53 -6.60 -13.01
C ALA A 262 -13.39 -5.29 -13.83
N ASP A 263 -14.50 -4.68 -14.25
CA ASP A 263 -14.48 -3.40 -14.97
C ASP A 263 -14.19 -2.25 -13.99
N LEU A 264 -14.70 -2.37 -12.78
CA LEU A 264 -14.35 -1.44 -11.70
C LEU A 264 -12.84 -1.54 -11.37
N VAL A 265 -12.30 -2.75 -11.17
CA VAL A 265 -10.88 -2.92 -10.84
C VAL A 265 -9.98 -2.46 -11.99
N GLU A 266 -10.36 -2.70 -13.25
CA GLU A 266 -9.64 -2.16 -14.42
C GLU A 266 -9.60 -0.62 -14.37
N SER A 267 -10.74 0.01 -14.07
CA SER A 267 -10.85 1.46 -13.96
C SER A 267 -10.09 2.04 -12.77
N LEU A 268 -10.09 1.37 -11.60
CA LEU A 268 -9.28 1.74 -10.44
C LEU A 268 -7.78 1.65 -10.75
N THR A 269 -7.38 0.62 -11.50
CA THR A 269 -5.98 0.44 -11.93
C THR A 269 -5.59 1.54 -12.91
N ALA A 270 -6.40 1.82 -13.92
CA ALA A 270 -6.16 2.91 -14.86
C ALA A 270 -6.01 4.25 -14.14
N ALA A 271 -6.88 4.56 -13.20
CA ALA A 271 -6.85 5.79 -12.44
C ALA A 271 -5.62 5.90 -11.51
N LEU A 272 -5.11 4.79 -10.98
CA LEU A 272 -3.86 4.75 -10.18
C LEU A 272 -2.67 5.30 -11.00
N PHE A 273 -2.61 5.01 -12.30
CA PHE A 273 -1.51 5.42 -13.18
C PHE A 273 -1.79 6.71 -13.98
N ALA A 274 -3.06 7.17 -14.02
CA ALA A 274 -3.43 8.38 -14.76
C ALA A 274 -2.94 9.68 -14.10
N ASP A 275 -2.77 9.72 -12.77
CA ASP A 275 -2.37 10.94 -12.03
C ASP A 275 -1.27 10.64 -11.00
N GLN A 276 -0.16 10.09 -11.50
CA GLN A 276 1.01 9.74 -10.66
C GLN A 276 1.61 10.96 -9.96
N GLN A 277 1.55 12.14 -10.58
CA GLN A 277 2.08 13.35 -9.96
C GLN A 277 1.32 13.72 -8.68
N ARG A 278 -0.01 13.65 -8.69
CA ARG A 278 -0.82 13.89 -7.49
C ARG A 278 -0.51 12.90 -6.37
N LEU A 279 -0.34 11.62 -6.70
CA LEU A 279 0.05 10.61 -5.73
C LEU A 279 1.44 10.89 -5.16
N ALA A 280 2.40 11.26 -6.02
CA ALA A 280 3.76 11.61 -5.63
C ALA A 280 3.84 12.87 -4.74
N ASP A 281 2.96 13.84 -4.97
CA ASP A 281 2.85 15.05 -4.15
C ASP A 281 2.23 14.76 -2.77
N ALA A 282 1.32 13.80 -2.70
CA ALA A 282 0.66 13.40 -1.46
C ALA A 282 1.56 12.57 -0.54
N THR A 283 2.43 11.73 -1.12
CA THR A 283 3.34 10.88 -0.36
C THR A 283 4.61 10.55 -1.12
N GLN A 284 5.75 10.65 -0.44
CA GLN A 284 7.05 10.31 -1.03
C GLN A 284 7.09 8.85 -1.53
N ALA A 285 6.41 7.94 -0.85
CA ALA A 285 6.33 6.54 -1.21
C ALA A 285 5.71 6.34 -2.63
N ALA A 286 4.73 7.15 -3.01
CA ALA A 286 4.10 7.05 -4.33
C ALA A 286 4.97 7.52 -5.49
N ARG A 287 6.12 8.19 -5.25
CA ARG A 287 7.06 8.60 -6.31
C ARG A 287 7.69 7.42 -7.05
N THR A 288 7.65 6.23 -6.46
CA THR A 288 8.20 5.00 -7.04
C THR A 288 7.14 4.11 -7.66
N VAL A 289 5.87 4.54 -7.67
CA VAL A 289 4.78 3.80 -8.32
C VAL A 289 4.95 3.88 -9.83
N ASP A 290 5.19 2.74 -10.46
CA ASP A 290 5.39 2.64 -11.89
C ASP A 290 4.75 1.36 -12.43
N ALA A 291 4.16 1.41 -13.63
CA ALA A 291 3.37 0.34 -14.20
C ALA A 291 4.18 -0.96 -14.41
N ARG A 292 5.49 -0.86 -14.72
CA ARG A 292 6.33 -2.04 -14.98
C ARG A 292 6.63 -2.84 -13.72
N SER A 293 6.83 -2.14 -12.60
CA SER A 293 7.06 -2.79 -11.30
C SER A 293 5.76 -3.16 -10.57
N ALA A 294 4.65 -2.53 -10.94
CA ALA A 294 3.35 -2.72 -10.29
C ALA A 294 2.76 -4.13 -10.47
N ILE A 295 3.20 -4.86 -11.50
CA ILE A 295 2.81 -6.27 -11.72
C ILE A 295 3.53 -7.25 -10.80
N LEU A 296 4.56 -6.84 -10.06
CA LEU A 296 5.37 -7.70 -9.21
C LEU A 296 4.67 -7.96 -7.87
N THR A 297 3.54 -8.66 -7.91
CA THR A 297 2.69 -8.95 -6.75
C THR A 297 2.75 -10.39 -6.26
N GLN A 298 3.53 -11.26 -6.95
CA GLN A 298 3.63 -12.67 -6.57
C GLN A 298 4.09 -12.85 -5.12
N PRO A 299 3.53 -13.80 -4.36
CA PRO A 299 2.62 -14.87 -4.81
C PRO A 299 1.13 -14.46 -4.88
N VAL A 300 0.77 -13.22 -4.52
CA VAL A 300 -0.62 -12.75 -4.64
C VAL A 300 -0.93 -12.49 -6.11
N PRO A 301 -1.90 -13.21 -6.72
CA PRO A 301 -2.21 -13.00 -8.13
C PRO A 301 -2.89 -11.66 -8.35
N LEU A 302 -2.64 -11.05 -9.50
CA LEU A 302 -3.38 -9.87 -9.92
C LEU A 302 -4.86 -10.21 -10.13
N HIS A 303 -5.72 -9.23 -9.88
CA HIS A 303 -7.14 -9.31 -10.22
C HIS A 303 -7.33 -9.28 -11.75
N ASP A 304 -8.36 -9.94 -12.27
CA ASP A 304 -8.61 -10.02 -13.70
C ASP A 304 -8.76 -8.64 -14.36
N GLY A 305 -9.39 -7.69 -13.68
CA GLY A 305 -9.49 -6.30 -14.15
C GLY A 305 -8.12 -5.60 -14.21
N ALA A 306 -7.25 -5.82 -13.21
CA ALA A 306 -5.89 -5.28 -13.23
C ALA A 306 -5.06 -5.93 -14.37
N LEU A 307 -5.16 -7.26 -14.55
CA LEU A 307 -4.51 -7.97 -15.65
C LEU A 307 -4.93 -7.42 -17.02
N ARG A 308 -6.21 -7.11 -17.21
CA ARG A 308 -6.70 -6.52 -18.45
C ARG A 308 -6.05 -5.17 -18.73
N TRP A 309 -5.93 -4.32 -17.71
CA TRP A 309 -5.29 -3.01 -17.85
C TRP A 309 -3.79 -3.15 -18.20
N PHE A 310 -3.03 -3.90 -17.41
CA PHE A 310 -1.60 -4.10 -17.64
C PHE A 310 -1.30 -4.73 -18.99
N SER A 311 -2.17 -5.63 -19.50
CA SER A 311 -1.99 -6.24 -20.83
C SER A 311 -2.20 -5.25 -21.97
N LYS A 312 -3.10 -4.28 -21.83
CA LYS A 312 -3.33 -3.21 -22.81
C LYS A 312 -2.18 -2.20 -22.83
N ASP A 313 -1.70 -1.80 -21.65
CA ASP A 313 -0.59 -0.84 -21.48
C ASP A 313 0.74 -1.42 -22.01
N ALA A 314 0.98 -2.71 -21.80
CA ALA A 314 2.18 -3.38 -22.32
C ALA A 314 2.22 -3.49 -23.87
N MET A 315 1.08 -3.29 -24.55
CA MET A 315 0.97 -3.30 -26.01
C MET A 315 0.96 -1.90 -26.63
N ALA A 316 0.89 -0.85 -25.83
CA ALA A 316 0.88 0.55 -26.25
C ALA A 316 2.28 1.17 -26.13
#